data_92445ed1d7e00d49c0a984baaa28248a
#
_entry.id   92445ed1d7e00d49c0a984baaa28248a
#
_cell.length_a   1.000
_cell.length_b   1.000
_cell.length_c   1.000
_cell.angle_alpha   90.00
_cell.angle_beta   90.00
_cell.angle_gamma   90.00
#
_symmetry.space_group_name_H-M   'P 1'
#
loop_
_entity.id
_entity.type
_entity.pdbx_description
1 polymer ?
#
loop_
_entity_poly.entity_id
_entity_poly.type
_entity_poly.pdbx_seq_one_letter_code
_entity_poly.pdbx_strand_id
1 'polypeptide(L)'
;MIYVHSIGRAIRYYPHQPALTLSDDSRVTFVQLHDRVGRLAGALTRAGFLPGDRLALLLPNGPDYIELVYACGWLGVIAVPINTRLSPVEIDHVLADASPRGLIRHSTLPSPESRLPLEFVLDQGHLDGLSGPCPDPCYDPQAILTLIYTSGTTGRPKGVMLTHSNVFANVNNFNYWMRYKEGGTYLHAAPIFHIADFPAMFAAPAFGACQAAMARFNASSFCEAVAKERVSYTVLVPTMINLLMQFAENNPSDLSSLEVLAYGGSPMAPELIRRARRLLPNAKLAQVYGLSETGFLTGLQDNEHTDDHLTSCGRPCPGIEVQVTDESGNAVETGKRGELVARGSNVMGGYWNNERETAAAFRNGFFRTGDIGYQDRDGFFYLLDRQKDMIVTGGENVYSGEVEAVIFNHPAVREVAVFGIPDPQWGEIVAACVVLKTGMQLTVDALIRHCRQSLANYKVPRHVEFSETDLPKSGSGKILKRLLRERYWAGAQRSVGPVTA
;
A
#
# COMPACT_ATOMS: atom_id res chain seq x y z
N MET A 1 2.49 -1.51 23.30
CA MET A 1 1.17 -0.79 23.33
C MET A 1 0.18 -1.38 22.33
N ILE A 2 0.48 -1.41 21.03
CA ILE A 2 -0.50 -1.81 19.99
C ILE A 2 -1.07 -3.21 20.22
N TYR A 3 -0.24 -4.18 20.61
CA TYR A 3 -0.66 -5.54 20.92
C TYR A 3 -1.76 -5.57 21.98
N VAL A 4 -1.57 -4.82 23.07
CA VAL A 4 -2.53 -4.79 24.20
C VAL A 4 -3.86 -4.18 23.80
N HIS A 5 -3.85 -3.14 22.97
CA HIS A 5 -5.08 -2.48 22.52
C HIS A 5 -5.79 -3.20 21.37
N SER A 6 -5.12 -4.12 20.69
CA SER A 6 -5.67 -4.98 19.65
C SER A 6 -6.01 -6.38 20.21
N ILE A 7 -5.03 -7.26 20.25
CA ILE A 7 -5.22 -8.66 20.69
C ILE A 7 -5.63 -8.73 22.17
N GLY A 8 -5.00 -7.93 23.05
CA GLY A 8 -5.36 -7.87 24.47
C GLY A 8 -6.83 -7.44 24.69
N ARG A 9 -7.32 -6.50 23.88
CA ARG A 9 -8.74 -6.14 23.87
C ARG A 9 -9.59 -7.32 23.36
N ALA A 10 -9.18 -7.98 22.28
CA ALA A 10 -9.93 -9.10 21.71
C ALA A 10 -10.06 -10.27 22.70
N ILE A 11 -9.00 -10.60 23.44
CA ILE A 11 -9.04 -11.63 24.49
C ILE A 11 -10.06 -11.28 25.56
N ARG A 12 -10.17 -10.02 25.94
CA ARG A 12 -11.07 -9.57 26.99
C ARG A 12 -12.55 -9.66 26.58
N TYR A 13 -12.87 -9.37 25.32
CA TYR A 13 -14.25 -9.24 24.85
C TYR A 13 -14.70 -10.41 23.97
N TYR A 14 -13.76 -11.09 23.29
CA TYR A 14 -14.03 -12.13 22.28
C TYR A 14 -13.17 -13.40 22.48
N PRO A 15 -12.89 -13.88 23.72
CA PRO A 15 -11.84 -14.86 24.03
C PRO A 15 -11.94 -16.14 23.19
N HIS A 16 -13.14 -16.62 22.90
CA HIS A 16 -13.40 -17.90 22.23
C HIS A 16 -13.80 -17.74 20.75
N GLN A 17 -13.85 -16.50 20.25
CA GLN A 17 -14.08 -16.28 18.81
C GLN A 17 -12.86 -16.68 18.00
N PRO A 18 -13.05 -17.15 16.74
CA PRO A 18 -11.94 -17.36 15.81
C PRO A 18 -11.12 -16.07 15.61
N ALA A 19 -9.81 -16.20 15.69
CA ALA A 19 -8.87 -15.07 15.58
C ALA A 19 -8.01 -15.15 14.33
N LEU A 20 -7.57 -16.36 13.95
CA LEU A 20 -6.65 -16.58 12.85
C LEU A 20 -6.88 -17.97 12.23
N THR A 21 -6.92 -18.06 10.91
CA THR A 21 -6.89 -19.30 10.14
C THR A 21 -5.42 -19.69 9.93
N LEU A 22 -5.04 -20.90 10.33
CA LEU A 22 -3.70 -21.45 10.19
C LEU A 22 -3.48 -22.08 8.79
N SER A 23 -2.23 -22.48 8.50
CA SER A 23 -1.86 -23.03 7.19
C SER A 23 -2.50 -24.39 6.87
N ASP A 24 -2.98 -25.12 7.88
CA ASP A 24 -3.73 -26.37 7.76
C ASP A 24 -5.26 -26.16 7.72
N ASP A 25 -5.69 -24.91 7.53
CA ASP A 25 -7.08 -24.48 7.53
C ASP A 25 -7.81 -24.58 8.89
N SER A 26 -7.14 -24.99 9.95
CA SER A 26 -7.69 -24.92 11.30
C SER A 26 -7.76 -23.46 11.78
N ARG A 27 -8.66 -23.18 12.74
CA ARG A 27 -8.80 -21.85 13.31
C ARG A 27 -8.44 -21.85 14.78
N VAL A 28 -7.62 -20.89 15.19
CA VAL A 28 -7.33 -20.62 16.59
C VAL A 28 -8.19 -19.48 17.12
N THR A 29 -8.60 -19.58 18.39
CA THR A 29 -9.32 -18.52 19.08
C THR A 29 -8.38 -17.42 19.53
N PHE A 30 -8.92 -16.27 20.00
CA PHE A 30 -8.10 -15.18 20.51
C PHE A 30 -7.25 -15.60 21.73
N VAL A 31 -7.74 -16.44 22.61
CA VAL A 31 -6.97 -16.99 23.74
C VAL A 31 -5.83 -17.88 23.23
N GLN A 32 -6.10 -18.76 22.29
CA GLN A 32 -5.09 -19.63 21.70
C GLN A 32 -4.03 -18.84 20.93
N LEU A 33 -4.45 -17.81 20.16
CA LEU A 33 -3.51 -16.92 19.47
C LEU A 33 -2.61 -16.18 20.46
N HIS A 34 -3.16 -15.70 21.57
CA HIS A 34 -2.39 -15.04 22.62
C HIS A 34 -1.32 -15.96 23.20
N ASP A 35 -1.67 -17.19 23.54
CA ASP A 35 -0.74 -18.19 24.04
C ASP A 35 0.39 -18.50 23.03
N ARG A 36 0.05 -18.63 21.75
CA ARG A 36 1.02 -18.87 20.68
C ARG A 36 1.99 -17.71 20.56
N VAL A 37 1.47 -16.47 20.49
CA VAL A 37 2.28 -15.25 20.41
C VAL A 37 3.17 -15.08 21.65
N GLY A 38 2.64 -15.34 22.85
CA GLY A 38 3.42 -15.27 24.10
C GLY A 38 4.58 -16.27 24.13
N ARG A 39 4.36 -17.53 23.68
CA ARG A 39 5.41 -18.53 23.53
C ARG A 39 6.46 -18.12 22.51
N LEU A 40 6.04 -17.55 21.38
CA LEU A 40 6.92 -17.05 20.33
C LEU A 40 7.75 -15.85 20.82
N ALA A 41 7.15 -14.92 21.56
CA ALA A 41 7.85 -13.83 22.22
C ALA A 41 8.90 -14.37 23.21
N GLY A 42 8.58 -15.40 24.01
CA GLY A 42 9.52 -16.09 24.88
C GLY A 42 10.66 -16.76 24.10
N ALA A 43 10.40 -17.33 22.92
CA ALA A 43 11.44 -17.91 22.07
C ALA A 43 12.40 -16.84 21.53
N LEU A 44 11.89 -15.70 21.06
CA LEU A 44 12.71 -14.56 20.63
C LEU A 44 13.56 -14.01 21.78
N THR A 45 13.00 -13.90 22.99
CA THR A 45 13.75 -13.50 24.19
C THR A 45 14.91 -14.46 24.47
N ARG A 46 14.70 -15.78 24.39
CA ARG A 46 15.78 -16.77 24.54
C ARG A 46 16.83 -16.69 23.43
N ALA A 47 16.44 -16.32 22.22
CA ALA A 47 17.38 -16.04 21.14
C ALA A 47 18.15 -14.73 21.34
N GLY A 48 17.89 -14.02 22.44
CA GLY A 48 18.60 -12.83 22.89
C GLY A 48 18.06 -11.53 22.29
N PHE A 49 16.85 -11.51 21.70
CA PHE A 49 16.22 -10.25 21.26
C PHE A 49 15.81 -9.40 22.45
N LEU A 50 16.11 -8.12 22.36
CA LEU A 50 15.78 -7.07 23.34
C LEU A 50 14.88 -6.01 22.70
N PRO A 51 14.13 -5.22 23.49
CA PRO A 51 13.40 -4.07 22.97
C PRO A 51 14.33 -3.14 22.17
N GLY A 52 13.89 -2.72 20.98
CA GLY A 52 14.66 -1.91 20.04
C GLY A 52 15.55 -2.71 19.08
N ASP A 53 15.76 -4.02 19.28
CA ASP A 53 16.37 -4.87 18.25
C ASP A 53 15.47 -4.98 17.03
N ARG A 54 16.04 -5.18 15.84
CA ARG A 54 15.32 -5.36 14.57
C ARG A 54 15.30 -6.83 14.21
N LEU A 55 14.10 -7.32 13.83
CA LEU A 55 13.88 -8.63 13.26
C LEU A 55 13.39 -8.49 11.83
N ALA A 56 14.20 -8.91 10.86
CA ALA A 56 13.83 -8.91 9.46
C ALA A 56 12.92 -10.09 9.12
N LEU A 57 11.85 -9.82 8.37
CA LEU A 57 10.83 -10.79 7.99
C LEU A 57 10.74 -10.87 6.46
N LEU A 58 11.34 -11.90 5.87
CA LEU A 58 11.26 -12.21 4.43
C LEU A 58 10.32 -13.41 4.24
N LEU A 59 9.04 -13.16 4.38
CA LEU A 59 7.98 -14.17 4.39
C LEU A 59 6.85 -13.81 3.43
N PRO A 60 6.17 -14.78 2.82
CA PRO A 60 4.88 -14.53 2.17
C PRO A 60 3.83 -14.17 3.23
N ASN A 61 2.67 -13.65 2.79
CA ASN A 61 1.53 -13.55 3.70
C ASN A 61 1.18 -14.92 4.26
N GLY A 62 0.87 -14.97 5.56
CA GLY A 62 0.51 -16.19 6.23
C GLY A 62 0.35 -16.00 7.73
N PRO A 63 -0.15 -17.03 8.44
CA PRO A 63 -0.32 -16.97 9.89
C PRO A 63 1.01 -16.75 10.62
N ASP A 64 2.09 -17.40 10.16
CA ASP A 64 3.43 -17.24 10.76
C ASP A 64 3.90 -15.78 10.73
N TYR A 65 3.65 -15.08 9.61
CA TYR A 65 3.97 -13.66 9.47
C TYR A 65 3.24 -12.83 10.52
N ILE A 66 1.93 -13.06 10.67
CA ILE A 66 1.05 -12.33 11.59
C ILE A 66 1.50 -12.57 13.04
N GLU A 67 1.74 -13.82 13.41
CA GLU A 67 2.21 -14.18 14.76
C GLU A 67 3.57 -13.57 15.09
N LEU A 68 4.51 -13.55 14.14
CA LEU A 68 5.83 -12.93 14.32
C LEU A 68 5.74 -11.42 14.52
N VAL A 69 4.92 -10.72 13.74
CA VAL A 69 4.70 -9.28 13.92
C VAL A 69 4.08 -8.99 15.30
N TYR A 70 3.16 -9.85 15.76
CA TYR A 70 2.58 -9.72 17.09
C TYR A 70 3.62 -9.97 18.19
N ALA A 71 4.49 -10.97 18.03
CA ALA A 71 5.56 -11.24 19.00
C ALA A 71 6.58 -10.08 19.04
N CYS A 72 6.90 -9.48 17.89
CA CYS A 72 7.70 -8.26 17.85
C CYS A 72 7.02 -7.12 18.61
N GLY A 73 5.75 -6.86 18.34
CA GLY A 73 4.97 -5.82 19.02
C GLY A 73 4.80 -6.08 20.52
N TRP A 74 4.79 -7.36 20.94
CA TRP A 74 4.79 -7.76 22.34
C TRP A 74 6.08 -7.36 23.05
N LEU A 75 7.23 -7.66 22.43
CA LEU A 75 8.54 -7.47 23.02
C LEU A 75 9.10 -6.05 22.88
N GLY A 76 8.51 -5.18 22.05
CA GLY A 76 9.15 -3.94 21.62
C GLY A 76 10.31 -4.16 20.65
N VAL A 77 10.38 -5.34 20.02
CA VAL A 77 11.27 -5.63 18.89
C VAL A 77 10.70 -4.99 17.64
N ILE A 78 11.55 -4.37 16.83
CA ILE A 78 11.17 -3.68 15.62
C ILE A 78 11.05 -4.69 14.48
N ALA A 79 9.84 -4.92 13.98
CA ALA A 79 9.63 -5.72 12.79
C ALA A 79 10.13 -4.98 11.54
N VAL A 80 10.89 -5.67 10.68
CA VAL A 80 11.37 -5.15 9.39
C VAL A 80 10.79 -6.02 8.27
N PRO A 81 9.57 -5.73 7.82
CA PRO A 81 8.93 -6.41 6.71
C PRO A 81 9.73 -6.21 5.41
N ILE A 82 10.16 -7.30 4.78
CA ILE A 82 10.89 -7.25 3.51
C ILE A 82 9.97 -7.64 2.37
N ASN A 83 9.95 -6.82 1.32
CA ASN A 83 9.22 -7.11 0.10
C ASN A 83 9.78 -8.38 -0.58
N THR A 84 8.97 -9.42 -0.68
CA THR A 84 9.32 -10.73 -1.22
C THR A 84 9.65 -10.76 -2.72
N ARG A 85 9.49 -9.62 -3.41
CA ARG A 85 9.79 -9.47 -4.85
C ARG A 85 11.09 -8.73 -5.12
N LEU A 86 11.81 -8.33 -4.07
CA LEU A 86 13.13 -7.73 -4.20
C LEU A 86 14.16 -8.77 -4.67
N SER A 87 15.13 -8.31 -5.44
CA SER A 87 16.32 -9.08 -5.76
C SER A 87 17.19 -9.28 -4.51
N PRO A 88 18.06 -10.28 -4.47
CA PRO A 88 19.00 -10.47 -3.35
C PRO A 88 19.79 -9.20 -2.99
N VAL A 89 20.28 -8.47 -3.98
CA VAL A 89 21.03 -7.21 -3.80
C VAL A 89 20.16 -6.12 -3.12
N GLU A 90 18.89 -6.01 -3.51
CA GLU A 90 17.98 -5.05 -2.88
C GLU A 90 17.63 -5.47 -1.45
N ILE A 91 17.48 -6.77 -1.19
CA ILE A 91 17.30 -7.30 0.17
C ILE A 91 18.53 -6.96 1.03
N ASP A 92 19.73 -7.17 0.51
CA ASP A 92 20.98 -6.84 1.23
C ASP A 92 21.08 -5.36 1.54
N HIS A 93 20.61 -4.45 0.68
CA HIS A 93 20.54 -3.02 1.00
C HIS A 93 19.61 -2.74 2.19
N VAL A 94 18.44 -3.40 2.25
CA VAL A 94 17.51 -3.26 3.39
C VAL A 94 18.15 -3.79 4.68
N LEU A 95 18.80 -4.95 4.60
CA LEU A 95 19.47 -5.57 5.75
C LEU A 95 20.66 -4.72 6.25
N ALA A 96 21.43 -4.14 5.35
CA ALA A 96 22.55 -3.26 5.70
C ALA A 96 22.09 -1.99 6.42
N ASP A 97 21.00 -1.35 5.94
CA ASP A 97 20.44 -0.13 6.51
C ASP A 97 19.73 -0.38 7.86
N ALA A 98 18.85 -1.40 7.91
CA ALA A 98 18.13 -1.76 9.14
C ALA A 98 19.06 -2.37 10.21
N SER A 99 20.16 -2.99 9.81
CA SER A 99 21.09 -3.72 10.66
C SER A 99 20.36 -4.65 11.66
N PRO A 100 19.53 -5.61 11.16
CA PRO A 100 18.74 -6.45 12.04
C PRO A 100 19.60 -7.44 12.81
N ARG A 101 19.18 -7.77 14.03
CA ARG A 101 19.79 -8.82 14.84
C ARG A 101 19.59 -10.20 14.24
N GLY A 102 18.44 -10.40 13.57
CA GLY A 102 18.12 -11.67 12.92
C GLY A 102 17.20 -11.51 11.73
N LEU A 103 17.14 -12.57 10.93
CA LEU A 103 16.28 -12.74 9.76
C LEU A 103 15.47 -14.02 9.92
N ILE A 104 14.17 -13.89 9.71
CA ILE A 104 13.31 -15.06 9.48
C ILE A 104 12.87 -15.01 8.01
N ARG A 105 13.17 -16.06 7.26
CA ARG A 105 12.80 -16.16 5.85
C ARG A 105 12.10 -17.47 5.51
N HIS A 106 11.26 -17.46 4.50
CA HIS A 106 10.67 -18.68 3.96
C HIS A 106 11.65 -19.37 3.02
N SER A 107 11.72 -20.70 3.06
CA SER A 107 12.65 -21.52 2.27
C SER A 107 12.55 -21.30 0.75
N THR A 108 11.34 -21.01 0.25
CA THR A 108 11.09 -20.76 -1.19
C THR A 108 11.49 -19.37 -1.68
N LEU A 109 11.85 -18.45 -0.77
CA LEU A 109 12.24 -17.09 -1.12
C LEU A 109 13.76 -16.97 -1.28
N PRO A 110 14.24 -15.99 -2.07
CA PRO A 110 15.66 -15.80 -2.28
C PRO A 110 16.41 -15.63 -0.95
N SER A 111 17.59 -16.24 -0.86
CA SER A 111 18.51 -16.00 0.25
C SER A 111 19.29 -14.72 -0.03
N PRO A 112 19.40 -13.79 0.94
CA PRO A 112 20.33 -12.67 0.81
C PRO A 112 21.79 -13.18 0.73
N GLU A 113 22.69 -12.36 0.20
CA GLU A 113 24.13 -12.66 0.20
C GLU A 113 24.74 -12.40 1.59
N SER A 114 24.20 -11.40 2.31
CA SER A 114 24.60 -11.04 3.67
C SER A 114 24.18 -12.12 4.67
N ARG A 115 25.14 -12.55 5.50
CA ARG A 115 24.83 -13.46 6.61
C ARG A 115 24.60 -12.67 7.89
N LEU A 116 23.48 -12.98 8.55
CA LEU A 116 23.13 -12.39 9.84
C LEU A 116 23.51 -13.34 10.99
N PRO A 117 23.75 -12.81 12.21
CA PRO A 117 24.07 -13.63 13.38
C PRO A 117 23.02 -14.70 13.69
N LEU A 118 21.74 -14.36 13.44
CA LEU A 118 20.62 -15.25 13.64
C LEU A 118 19.81 -15.34 12.34
N GLU A 119 19.79 -16.48 11.71
CA GLU A 119 18.97 -16.76 10.54
C GLU A 119 18.12 -18.00 10.79
N PHE A 120 16.81 -17.85 10.62
CA PHE A 120 15.86 -18.94 10.72
C PHE A 120 15.16 -19.11 9.37
N VAL A 121 15.19 -20.32 8.86
CA VAL A 121 14.49 -20.68 7.63
C VAL A 121 13.23 -21.43 7.99
N LEU A 122 12.09 -20.87 7.62
CA LEU A 122 10.79 -21.49 7.87
C LEU A 122 10.31 -22.21 6.60
N ASP A 123 9.81 -23.42 6.82
CA ASP A 123 8.83 -24.08 5.98
C ASP A 123 7.48 -24.01 6.71
N GLN A 124 6.38 -24.30 6.04
CA GLN A 124 5.05 -24.21 6.66
C GLN A 124 4.97 -24.99 7.98
N GLY A 125 4.47 -24.34 9.04
CA GLY A 125 4.22 -24.96 10.34
C GLY A 125 5.39 -25.02 11.33
N HIS A 126 6.53 -24.41 11.05
CA HIS A 126 7.72 -24.49 11.90
C HIS A 126 7.70 -23.61 13.17
N LEU A 127 6.79 -22.64 13.29
CA LEU A 127 6.67 -21.82 14.51
C LEU A 127 6.13 -22.61 15.71
N ASP A 128 5.40 -23.68 15.49
CA ASP A 128 4.78 -24.48 16.58
C ASP A 128 5.78 -25.11 17.54
N GLY A 129 7.03 -25.33 17.10
CA GLY A 129 8.13 -25.82 17.93
C GLY A 129 8.84 -24.74 18.76
N LEU A 130 8.64 -23.46 18.43
CA LEU A 130 9.29 -22.36 19.13
C LEU A 130 8.49 -21.98 20.37
N SER A 131 9.03 -22.20 21.55
CA SER A 131 8.37 -21.82 22.81
C SER A 131 9.35 -21.32 23.86
N GLY A 132 8.91 -20.39 24.72
CA GLY A 132 9.66 -19.88 25.84
C GLY A 132 8.75 -19.33 26.93
N PRO A 133 9.31 -19.02 28.13
CA PRO A 133 8.53 -18.32 29.14
C PRO A 133 8.02 -17.00 28.58
N CYS A 134 6.72 -16.77 28.73
CA CYS A 134 6.08 -15.57 28.22
C CYS A 134 6.55 -14.33 29.03
N PRO A 135 7.24 -13.36 28.42
CA PRO A 135 7.60 -12.12 29.08
C PRO A 135 6.41 -11.16 29.18
N ASP A 136 6.54 -10.10 29.98
CA ASP A 136 5.54 -9.03 30.01
C ASP A 136 5.53 -8.24 28.69
N PRO A 137 4.35 -7.82 28.21
CA PRO A 137 4.25 -7.07 26.96
C PRO A 137 4.80 -5.63 27.09
N CYS A 138 5.39 -5.13 26.01
CA CYS A 138 5.83 -3.74 25.90
C CYS A 138 4.64 -2.78 25.85
N TYR A 139 4.66 -1.75 26.71
CA TYR A 139 3.60 -0.73 26.82
C TYR A 139 4.01 0.63 26.26
N ASP A 140 5.27 0.83 25.84
CA ASP A 140 5.73 2.13 25.34
C ASP A 140 5.03 2.50 24.02
N PRO A 141 4.20 3.59 23.99
CA PRO A 141 3.53 4.03 22.78
C PRO A 141 4.47 4.65 21.74
N GLN A 142 5.64 5.14 22.18
CA GLN A 142 6.63 5.79 21.33
C GLN A 142 7.70 4.82 20.79
N ALA A 143 7.74 3.59 21.32
CA ALA A 143 8.61 2.58 20.76
C ALA A 143 8.27 2.34 19.28
N ILE A 144 9.31 2.16 18.44
CA ILE A 144 9.12 1.84 17.02
C ILE A 144 8.61 0.39 16.92
N LEU A 145 7.48 0.20 16.26
CA LEU A 145 6.89 -1.11 15.99
C LEU A 145 7.50 -1.73 14.73
N THR A 146 7.69 -0.91 13.68
CA THR A 146 8.10 -1.42 12.38
C THR A 146 8.87 -0.40 11.56
N LEU A 147 9.76 -0.90 10.69
CA LEU A 147 10.38 -0.13 9.61
C LEU A 147 9.81 -0.61 8.28
N ILE A 148 8.96 0.19 7.66
CA ILE A 148 8.43 -0.10 6.32
C ILE A 148 9.35 0.51 5.27
N TYR A 149 10.02 -0.33 4.47
CA TYR A 149 10.93 0.14 3.43
C TYR A 149 10.19 0.55 2.16
N THR A 150 10.46 1.77 1.69
CA THR A 150 9.90 2.32 0.45
C THR A 150 10.99 2.46 -0.60
N SER A 151 10.61 2.35 -1.89
CA SER A 151 11.50 2.70 -3.00
C SER A 151 11.70 4.22 -3.00
N GLY A 152 12.77 4.69 -2.37
CA GLY A 152 13.11 6.12 -2.32
C GLY A 152 13.21 6.76 -3.71
N THR A 153 12.99 8.08 -3.78
CA THR A 153 13.16 8.88 -5.01
C THR A 153 14.61 8.87 -5.52
N THR A 154 15.57 8.62 -4.64
CA THR A 154 17.02 8.54 -4.91
C THR A 154 17.49 7.15 -5.34
N GLY A 155 16.58 6.17 -5.49
CA GLY A 155 16.92 4.80 -5.88
C GLY A 155 17.33 3.88 -4.72
N ARG A 156 17.63 4.42 -3.52
CA ARG A 156 17.89 3.61 -2.32
C ARG A 156 16.63 3.51 -1.46
N PRO A 157 16.27 2.32 -0.98
CA PRO A 157 15.15 2.15 -0.05
C PRO A 157 15.35 2.95 1.24
N LYS A 158 14.26 3.51 1.78
CA LYS A 158 14.25 4.24 3.06
C LYS A 158 13.34 3.53 4.04
N GLY A 159 13.82 3.29 5.26
CA GLY A 159 13.04 2.71 6.35
C GLY A 159 12.15 3.76 7.03
N VAL A 160 10.85 3.69 6.81
CA VAL A 160 9.85 4.55 7.46
C VAL A 160 9.64 4.05 8.89
N MET A 161 9.92 4.89 9.89
CA MET A 161 9.72 4.56 11.32
C MET A 161 8.28 4.76 11.74
N LEU A 162 7.57 3.68 12.03
CA LEU A 162 6.21 3.73 12.57
C LEU A 162 6.22 3.23 14.04
N THR A 163 5.82 4.12 14.95
CA THR A 163 5.67 3.78 16.36
C THR A 163 4.39 3.00 16.62
N HIS A 164 4.27 2.40 17.81
CA HIS A 164 3.02 1.78 18.26
C HIS A 164 1.85 2.78 18.21
N SER A 165 2.07 4.05 18.55
CA SER A 165 1.06 5.11 18.45
C SER A 165 0.64 5.40 17.01
N ASN A 166 1.60 5.48 16.08
CA ASN A 166 1.29 5.73 14.67
C ASN A 166 0.42 4.61 14.09
N VAL A 167 0.77 3.35 14.38
CA VAL A 167 -0.01 2.21 13.90
C VAL A 167 -1.38 2.15 14.59
N PHE A 168 -1.47 2.48 15.88
CA PHE A 168 -2.76 2.55 16.57
C PHE A 168 -3.69 3.62 16.01
N ALA A 169 -3.15 4.79 15.63
CA ALA A 169 -3.93 5.80 14.92
C ALA A 169 -4.46 5.26 13.59
N ASN A 170 -3.62 4.52 12.84
CA ASN A 170 -4.05 3.86 11.61
C ASN A 170 -5.08 2.75 11.82
N VAL A 171 -5.06 2.03 12.93
CA VAL A 171 -6.11 1.06 13.31
C VAL A 171 -7.48 1.74 13.39
N ASN A 172 -7.54 2.92 13.99
CA ASN A 172 -8.79 3.70 14.09
C ASN A 172 -9.24 4.21 12.72
N ASN A 173 -8.30 4.69 11.90
CA ASN A 173 -8.58 5.12 10.53
C ASN A 173 -9.10 3.94 9.69
N PHE A 174 -8.48 2.77 9.81
CA PHE A 174 -8.93 1.56 9.15
C PHE A 174 -10.39 1.22 9.52
N ASN A 175 -10.70 1.20 10.82
CA ASN A 175 -12.05 0.90 11.27
C ASN A 175 -13.08 1.95 10.82
N TYR A 176 -12.69 3.21 10.68
CA TYR A 176 -13.58 4.25 10.15
C TYR A 176 -14.12 3.90 8.74
N TRP A 177 -13.30 3.27 7.91
CA TRP A 177 -13.67 2.85 6.55
C TRP A 177 -14.25 1.43 6.51
N MET A 178 -13.63 0.49 7.20
CA MET A 178 -13.97 -0.92 7.15
C MET A 178 -15.20 -1.27 8.02
N ARG A 179 -15.40 -0.54 9.11
CA ARG A 179 -16.52 -0.76 10.06
C ARG A 179 -16.62 -2.22 10.49
N TYR A 180 -15.49 -2.78 10.95
CA TYR A 180 -15.40 -4.16 11.41
C TYR A 180 -16.49 -4.53 12.39
N LYS A 181 -16.97 -5.75 12.28
CA LYS A 181 -17.95 -6.35 13.19
C LYS A 181 -17.36 -7.62 13.79
N GLU A 182 -17.81 -7.94 14.99
CA GLU A 182 -17.56 -9.22 15.63
C GLU A 182 -17.98 -10.38 14.72
N GLY A 183 -17.16 -11.41 14.65
CA GLY A 183 -17.41 -12.63 13.85
C GLY A 183 -17.20 -12.47 12.33
N GLY A 184 -16.84 -11.26 11.83
CA GLY A 184 -16.42 -11.09 10.45
C GLY A 184 -15.04 -11.70 10.20
N THR A 185 -14.68 -11.91 8.92
CA THR A 185 -13.37 -12.39 8.52
C THR A 185 -12.68 -11.36 7.62
N TYR A 186 -11.45 -10.98 7.97
CA TYR A 186 -10.57 -10.17 7.12
C TYR A 186 -9.61 -11.07 6.35
N LEU A 187 -9.53 -10.90 5.02
CA LEU A 187 -8.57 -11.60 4.17
C LEU A 187 -7.38 -10.70 3.81
N HIS A 188 -6.20 -11.06 4.27
CA HIS A 188 -4.93 -10.47 3.85
C HIS A 188 -4.57 -10.96 2.44
N ALA A 189 -5.12 -10.31 1.42
CA ALA A 189 -4.88 -10.61 0.01
C ALA A 189 -3.82 -9.68 -0.61
N ALA A 190 -3.74 -8.43 -0.14
CA ALA A 190 -2.63 -7.54 -0.45
C ALA A 190 -1.38 -7.93 0.36
N PRO A 191 -0.16 -7.55 -0.10
CA PRO A 191 1.05 -7.88 0.64
C PRO A 191 1.11 -7.21 2.02
N ILE A 192 1.22 -8.01 3.09
CA ILE A 192 1.29 -7.53 4.48
C ILE A 192 2.54 -6.66 4.74
N PHE A 193 3.65 -6.90 4.02
CA PHE A 193 4.83 -6.05 4.12
C PHE A 193 4.62 -4.61 3.67
N HIS A 194 3.46 -4.29 3.09
CA HIS A 194 3.10 -2.96 2.63
C HIS A 194 2.10 -2.30 3.57
N ILE A 195 2.23 -0.98 3.78
CA ILE A 195 1.38 -0.21 4.70
C ILE A 195 -0.12 -0.30 4.38
N ALA A 196 -0.49 -0.59 3.15
CA ALA A 196 -1.89 -0.74 2.74
C ALA A 196 -2.62 -1.87 3.48
N ASP A 197 -1.91 -2.92 3.90
CA ASP A 197 -2.49 -4.08 4.59
C ASP A 197 -1.94 -4.27 6.02
N PHE A 198 -0.71 -3.80 6.30
CA PHE A 198 -0.05 -3.97 7.60
C PHE A 198 -0.92 -3.57 8.82
N PRO A 199 -1.61 -2.41 8.85
CA PRO A 199 -2.43 -2.03 10.00
C PRO A 199 -3.65 -2.93 10.21
N ALA A 200 -4.12 -3.64 9.17
CA ALA A 200 -5.27 -4.53 9.26
C ALA A 200 -5.01 -5.70 10.23
N MET A 201 -3.75 -6.16 10.34
CA MET A 201 -3.37 -7.18 11.33
C MET A 201 -3.75 -6.79 12.76
N PHE A 202 -3.75 -5.51 13.07
CA PHE A 202 -4.14 -5.00 14.39
C PHE A 202 -5.58 -4.50 14.43
N ALA A 203 -6.10 -4.01 13.30
CA ALA A 203 -7.44 -3.45 13.22
C ALA A 203 -8.51 -4.56 13.28
N ALA A 204 -8.43 -5.57 12.46
CA ALA A 204 -9.43 -6.65 12.40
C ALA A 204 -9.65 -7.30 13.78
N PRO A 205 -8.61 -7.81 14.48
CA PRO A 205 -8.79 -8.42 15.79
C PRO A 205 -9.26 -7.45 16.87
N ALA A 206 -8.88 -6.17 16.81
CA ALA A 206 -9.34 -5.18 17.79
C ALA A 206 -10.88 -5.10 17.87
N PHE A 207 -11.57 -5.46 16.80
CA PHE A 207 -13.03 -5.46 16.70
C PHE A 207 -13.65 -6.87 16.61
N GLY A 208 -12.87 -7.92 16.93
CA GLY A 208 -13.37 -9.30 17.00
C GLY A 208 -13.52 -10.00 15.66
N ALA A 209 -12.85 -9.52 14.61
CA ALA A 209 -12.83 -10.18 13.32
C ALA A 209 -11.69 -11.22 13.24
N CYS A 210 -11.97 -12.36 12.63
CA CYS A 210 -10.99 -13.38 12.30
C CYS A 210 -10.08 -12.90 11.17
N GLN A 211 -8.86 -13.40 11.11
CA GLN A 211 -7.92 -13.13 10.02
C GLN A 211 -7.65 -14.41 9.22
N ALA A 212 -7.63 -14.28 7.91
CA ALA A 212 -7.15 -15.27 6.98
C ALA A 212 -6.12 -14.62 6.05
N ALA A 213 -5.19 -15.38 5.50
CA ALA A 213 -4.16 -14.84 4.62
C ALA A 213 -3.96 -15.73 3.39
N MET A 214 -3.69 -15.10 2.25
CA MET A 214 -3.25 -15.80 1.06
C MET A 214 -1.82 -15.38 0.71
N ALA A 215 -0.96 -16.37 0.47
CA ALA A 215 0.47 -16.14 0.25
C ALA A 215 0.74 -15.23 -0.96
N ARG A 216 -0.08 -15.34 -2.00
CA ARG A 216 -0.01 -14.53 -3.22
C ARG A 216 -1.40 -14.39 -3.82
N PHE A 217 -1.75 -13.16 -4.22
CA PHE A 217 -3.01 -12.89 -4.90
C PHE A 217 -3.10 -13.61 -6.25
N ASN A 218 -4.20 -14.33 -6.44
CA ASN A 218 -4.69 -14.88 -7.69
C ASN A 218 -6.21 -14.79 -7.67
N ALA A 219 -6.86 -14.41 -8.77
CA ALA A 219 -8.30 -14.15 -8.77
C ALA A 219 -9.14 -15.39 -8.48
N SER A 220 -8.77 -16.59 -8.99
CA SER A 220 -9.46 -17.85 -8.68
C SER A 220 -9.35 -18.18 -7.20
N SER A 221 -8.12 -18.24 -6.68
CA SER A 221 -7.87 -18.56 -5.27
C SER A 221 -8.47 -17.52 -4.31
N PHE A 222 -8.57 -16.25 -4.75
CA PHE A 222 -9.27 -15.23 -3.97
C PHE A 222 -10.77 -15.54 -3.86
N CYS A 223 -11.43 -15.90 -4.97
CA CYS A 223 -12.84 -16.27 -4.96
C CYS A 223 -13.08 -17.51 -4.08
N GLU A 224 -12.22 -18.51 -4.19
CA GLU A 224 -12.27 -19.72 -3.36
C GLU A 224 -12.11 -19.38 -1.87
N ALA A 225 -11.14 -18.54 -1.51
CA ALA A 225 -10.92 -18.08 -0.14
C ALA A 225 -12.12 -17.28 0.40
N VAL A 226 -12.73 -16.40 -0.42
CA VAL A 226 -13.91 -15.64 -0.01
C VAL A 226 -15.07 -16.56 0.33
N ALA A 227 -15.35 -17.56 -0.53
CA ALA A 227 -16.43 -18.53 -0.30
C ALA A 227 -16.14 -19.40 0.93
N LYS A 228 -14.91 -19.95 1.04
CA LYS A 228 -14.50 -20.87 2.10
C LYS A 228 -14.47 -20.21 3.47
N GLU A 229 -13.77 -19.08 3.58
CA GLU A 229 -13.54 -18.36 4.83
C GLU A 229 -14.70 -17.41 5.20
N ARG A 230 -15.71 -17.25 4.32
CA ARG A 230 -16.80 -16.29 4.48
C ARG A 230 -16.26 -14.88 4.70
N VAL A 231 -15.32 -14.46 3.85
CA VAL A 231 -14.60 -13.19 3.97
C VAL A 231 -15.57 -12.02 3.93
N SER A 232 -15.50 -11.17 4.94
CA SER A 232 -16.31 -9.94 5.05
C SER A 232 -15.53 -8.70 4.60
N TYR A 233 -14.21 -8.68 4.79
CA TYR A 233 -13.38 -7.49 4.62
C TYR A 233 -12.07 -7.81 3.91
N THR A 234 -11.67 -6.94 2.99
CA THR A 234 -10.33 -7.00 2.38
C THR A 234 -9.93 -5.65 1.80
N VAL A 235 -8.63 -5.46 1.59
CA VAL A 235 -8.06 -4.34 0.83
C VAL A 235 -7.40 -4.88 -0.43
N LEU A 236 -7.73 -4.32 -1.58
CA LEU A 236 -7.10 -4.67 -2.85
C LEU A 236 -6.58 -3.40 -3.55
N VAL A 237 -5.52 -3.55 -4.33
CA VAL A 237 -5.10 -2.48 -5.25
C VAL A 237 -5.89 -2.56 -6.57
N PRO A 238 -6.05 -1.46 -7.32
CA PRO A 238 -6.87 -1.45 -8.54
C PRO A 238 -6.51 -2.52 -9.56
N THR A 239 -5.23 -2.90 -9.69
CA THR A 239 -4.81 -3.99 -10.58
C THR A 239 -5.34 -5.36 -10.15
N MET A 240 -5.40 -5.62 -8.83
CA MET A 240 -6.00 -6.85 -8.30
C MET A 240 -7.51 -6.87 -8.54
N ILE A 241 -8.18 -5.73 -8.33
CA ILE A 241 -9.62 -5.60 -8.60
C ILE A 241 -9.90 -5.84 -10.07
N ASN A 242 -9.10 -5.28 -10.99
CA ASN A 242 -9.29 -5.51 -12.42
C ASN A 242 -9.16 -7.01 -12.78
N LEU A 243 -8.16 -7.70 -12.23
CA LEU A 243 -8.00 -9.15 -12.43
C LEU A 243 -9.17 -9.95 -11.85
N LEU A 244 -9.63 -9.57 -10.65
CA LEU A 244 -10.80 -10.18 -10.02
C LEU A 244 -12.06 -10.01 -10.87
N MET A 245 -12.32 -8.80 -11.37
CA MET A 245 -13.49 -8.52 -12.20
C MET A 245 -13.44 -9.28 -13.53
N GLN A 246 -12.26 -9.37 -14.17
CA GLN A 246 -12.07 -10.15 -15.39
C GLN A 246 -12.35 -11.64 -15.18
N PHE A 247 -11.93 -12.18 -14.03
CA PHE A 247 -12.16 -13.57 -13.68
C PHE A 247 -13.63 -13.84 -13.35
N ALA A 248 -14.22 -13.04 -12.45
CA ALA A 248 -15.58 -13.24 -11.93
C ALA A 248 -16.68 -13.09 -12.99
N GLU A 249 -16.46 -12.28 -14.04
CA GLU A 249 -17.39 -12.15 -15.17
C GLU A 249 -17.58 -13.46 -15.95
N ASN A 250 -16.54 -14.30 -15.98
CA ASN A 250 -16.55 -15.54 -16.76
C ASN A 250 -16.63 -16.79 -15.86
N ASN A 251 -16.50 -16.63 -14.54
CA ASN A 251 -16.47 -17.74 -13.59
C ASN A 251 -17.38 -17.39 -12.39
N PRO A 252 -18.61 -17.94 -12.38
CA PRO A 252 -19.52 -17.72 -11.26
C PRO A 252 -18.85 -18.08 -9.93
N SER A 253 -18.83 -17.13 -9.00
CA SER A 253 -18.14 -17.24 -7.72
C SER A 253 -19.02 -16.69 -6.61
N ASP A 254 -19.06 -17.37 -5.44
CA ASP A 254 -19.77 -16.84 -4.28
C ASP A 254 -18.94 -15.78 -3.55
N LEU A 255 -19.18 -14.54 -3.88
CA LEU A 255 -18.60 -13.35 -3.24
C LEU A 255 -19.59 -12.64 -2.32
N SER A 256 -20.71 -13.27 -2.01
CA SER A 256 -21.86 -12.66 -1.29
C SER A 256 -21.53 -12.29 0.16
N SER A 257 -20.50 -12.90 0.76
CA SER A 257 -20.06 -12.60 2.13
C SER A 257 -19.26 -11.31 2.27
N LEU A 258 -18.74 -10.74 1.14
CA LEU A 258 -18.01 -9.47 1.18
C LEU A 258 -18.92 -8.33 1.59
N GLU A 259 -18.64 -7.71 2.73
CA GLU A 259 -19.31 -6.53 3.25
C GLU A 259 -18.61 -5.24 2.85
N VAL A 260 -17.26 -5.23 2.87
CA VAL A 260 -16.45 -4.07 2.50
C VAL A 260 -15.24 -4.49 1.67
N LEU A 261 -15.11 -3.90 0.50
CA LEU A 261 -13.90 -3.94 -0.31
C LEU A 261 -13.26 -2.54 -0.31
N ALA A 262 -12.17 -2.39 0.45
CA ALA A 262 -11.38 -1.16 0.37
C ALA A 262 -10.38 -1.24 -0.79
N TYR A 263 -10.09 -0.09 -1.39
CA TYR A 263 -9.11 -0.01 -2.47
C TYR A 263 -8.28 1.28 -2.41
N GLY A 264 -7.04 1.18 -2.84
CA GLY A 264 -6.12 2.31 -2.82
C GLY A 264 -4.73 1.96 -3.33
N GLY A 265 -3.74 2.79 -2.98
CA GLY A 265 -2.35 2.64 -3.41
C GLY A 265 -2.06 3.15 -4.82
N SER A 266 -3.07 3.28 -5.67
CA SER A 266 -3.02 3.96 -6.97
C SER A 266 -4.43 4.43 -7.37
N PRO A 267 -4.57 5.38 -8.31
CA PRO A 267 -5.86 5.78 -8.86
C PRO A 267 -6.60 4.58 -9.47
N MET A 268 -7.92 4.54 -9.30
CA MET A 268 -8.80 3.57 -9.92
C MET A 268 -9.71 4.25 -10.94
N ALA A 269 -9.75 3.72 -12.16
CA ALA A 269 -10.57 4.29 -13.21
C ALA A 269 -12.07 4.19 -12.86
N PRO A 270 -12.89 5.25 -13.10
CA PRO A 270 -14.31 5.26 -12.79
C PRO A 270 -15.08 4.05 -13.35
N GLU A 271 -14.74 3.60 -14.55
CA GLU A 271 -15.41 2.42 -15.14
C GLU A 271 -15.10 1.13 -14.36
N LEU A 272 -13.89 0.98 -13.81
CA LEU A 272 -13.57 -0.17 -12.97
C LEU A 272 -14.36 -0.12 -11.65
N ILE A 273 -14.59 1.07 -11.08
CA ILE A 273 -15.44 1.26 -9.89
C ILE A 273 -16.87 0.82 -10.20
N ARG A 274 -17.45 1.30 -11.32
CA ARG A 274 -18.80 0.93 -11.75
C ARG A 274 -18.92 -0.57 -12.00
N ARG A 275 -17.91 -1.18 -12.62
CA ARG A 275 -17.83 -2.62 -12.87
C ARG A 275 -17.78 -3.42 -11.56
N ALA A 276 -16.93 -3.01 -10.60
CA ALA A 276 -16.87 -3.64 -9.28
C ALA A 276 -18.22 -3.58 -8.55
N ARG A 277 -18.93 -2.45 -8.58
CA ARG A 277 -20.27 -2.32 -8.00
C ARG A 277 -21.30 -3.26 -8.61
N ARG A 278 -21.24 -3.47 -9.95
CA ARG A 278 -22.16 -4.41 -10.62
C ARG A 278 -21.91 -5.86 -10.19
N LEU A 279 -20.65 -6.25 -10.03
CA LEU A 279 -20.27 -7.64 -9.71
C LEU A 279 -20.29 -7.95 -8.21
N LEU A 280 -20.18 -6.94 -7.37
CA LEU A 280 -20.15 -7.05 -5.91
C LEU A 280 -21.28 -6.22 -5.28
N PRO A 281 -22.55 -6.51 -5.56
CA PRO A 281 -23.68 -5.65 -5.15
C PRO A 281 -23.86 -5.57 -3.62
N ASN A 282 -23.35 -6.56 -2.88
CA ASN A 282 -23.43 -6.61 -1.43
C ASN A 282 -22.25 -5.91 -0.75
N ALA A 283 -21.14 -5.70 -1.45
CA ALA A 283 -19.95 -5.09 -0.89
C ALA A 283 -20.01 -3.55 -0.98
N LYS A 284 -19.75 -2.89 0.13
CA LYS A 284 -19.49 -1.45 0.14
C LYS A 284 -18.08 -1.19 -0.35
N LEU A 285 -17.92 -0.22 -1.25
CA LEU A 285 -16.61 0.22 -1.69
C LEU A 285 -16.08 1.32 -0.76
N ALA A 286 -14.81 1.23 -0.38
CA ALA A 286 -14.12 2.27 0.38
C ALA A 286 -12.80 2.61 -0.34
N GLN A 287 -12.71 3.80 -0.92
CA GLN A 287 -11.45 4.29 -1.46
C GLN A 287 -10.58 4.84 -0.33
N VAL A 288 -9.28 4.55 -0.36
CA VAL A 288 -8.33 5.08 0.64
C VAL A 288 -7.07 5.60 -0.04
N TYR A 289 -6.57 6.73 0.44
CA TYR A 289 -5.33 7.33 0.00
C TYR A 289 -4.39 7.52 1.19
N GLY A 290 -3.12 7.27 0.95
CA GLY A 290 -2.04 7.49 1.89
C GLY A 290 -0.71 6.96 1.37
N LEU A 291 0.31 7.07 2.20
CA LEU A 291 1.69 6.71 1.88
C LEU A 291 2.24 5.80 2.99
N SER A 292 3.41 5.21 2.77
CA SER A 292 4.09 4.43 3.82
C SER A 292 4.37 5.29 5.06
N GLU A 293 4.65 6.55 4.84
CA GLU A 293 4.97 7.55 5.85
C GLU A 293 3.76 8.00 6.69
N THR A 294 2.56 7.71 6.23
CA THR A 294 1.34 8.23 6.87
C THR A 294 0.29 7.17 7.17
N GLY A 295 0.38 5.99 6.52
CA GLY A 295 -0.80 5.13 6.46
C GLY A 295 -1.94 5.87 5.74
N PHE A 296 -3.17 5.73 6.20
CA PHE A 296 -4.32 6.36 5.56
C PHE A 296 -4.49 7.82 5.97
N LEU A 297 -4.59 8.70 4.99
CA LEU A 297 -4.83 10.13 5.15
C LEU A 297 -6.28 10.51 4.85
N THR A 298 -6.75 10.13 3.67
CA THR A 298 -8.11 10.45 3.21
C THR A 298 -8.79 9.22 2.67
N GLY A 299 -10.10 9.27 2.52
CA GLY A 299 -10.84 8.22 1.86
C GLY A 299 -12.25 8.65 1.47
N LEU A 300 -12.84 7.84 0.60
CA LEU A 300 -14.19 7.99 0.06
C LEU A 300 -15.05 6.83 0.57
N GLN A 301 -16.13 7.12 1.28
CA GLN A 301 -17.07 6.10 1.72
C GLN A 301 -17.97 5.64 0.55
N ASP A 302 -18.61 4.48 0.69
CA ASP A 302 -19.44 3.90 -0.34
C ASP A 302 -20.51 4.86 -0.90
N ASN A 303 -21.22 5.57 -0.03
CA ASN A 303 -22.25 6.55 -0.41
C ASN A 303 -21.68 7.83 -1.06
N GLU A 304 -20.37 8.05 -0.98
CA GLU A 304 -19.68 9.20 -1.58
C GLU A 304 -19.15 8.91 -2.99
N HIS A 305 -19.21 7.66 -3.47
CA HIS A 305 -18.83 7.29 -4.84
C HIS A 305 -19.91 7.72 -5.84
N THR A 306 -20.20 8.99 -5.89
CA THR A 306 -21.07 9.60 -6.92
C THR A 306 -20.25 9.91 -8.18
N ASP A 307 -20.89 10.14 -9.32
CA ASP A 307 -20.16 10.45 -10.56
C ASP A 307 -19.24 11.66 -10.42
N ASP A 308 -19.58 12.64 -9.58
CA ASP A 308 -18.77 13.83 -9.32
C ASP A 308 -17.50 13.51 -8.50
N HIS A 309 -17.50 12.45 -7.68
CA HIS A 309 -16.42 12.15 -6.75
C HIS A 309 -15.64 10.86 -7.08
N LEU A 310 -15.96 10.14 -8.16
CA LEU A 310 -15.28 8.88 -8.52
C LEU A 310 -13.77 9.01 -8.72
N THR A 311 -13.27 10.22 -9.01
CA THR A 311 -11.83 10.49 -9.17
C THR A 311 -11.19 11.13 -7.94
N SER A 312 -12.00 11.42 -6.90
CA SER A 312 -11.51 11.97 -5.64
C SER A 312 -10.77 10.92 -4.83
N CYS A 313 -9.79 11.34 -4.05
CA CYS A 313 -9.22 10.51 -2.98
C CYS A 313 -9.94 10.72 -1.63
N GLY A 314 -11.10 11.38 -1.64
CA GLY A 314 -11.99 11.51 -0.50
C GLY A 314 -11.64 12.66 0.44
N ARG A 315 -12.12 12.57 1.68
CA ARG A 315 -11.93 13.55 2.75
C ARG A 315 -11.00 13.00 3.84
N PRO A 316 -10.36 13.86 4.64
CA PRO A 316 -9.45 13.42 5.69
C PRO A 316 -10.09 12.44 6.68
N CYS A 317 -9.31 11.46 7.14
CA CYS A 317 -9.69 10.63 8.27
C CYS A 317 -9.89 11.47 9.55
N PRO A 318 -10.72 11.02 10.49
CA PRO A 318 -10.85 11.70 11.78
C PRO A 318 -9.50 11.86 12.48
N GLY A 319 -9.20 13.09 12.96
CA GLY A 319 -7.93 13.40 13.63
C GLY A 319 -6.72 13.60 12.69
N ILE A 320 -6.96 13.65 11.39
CA ILE A 320 -5.96 13.96 10.37
C ILE A 320 -6.25 15.33 9.76
N GLU A 321 -5.24 16.16 9.67
CA GLU A 321 -5.29 17.41 8.94
C GLU A 321 -4.58 17.25 7.61
N VAL A 322 -5.26 17.56 6.50
CA VAL A 322 -4.68 17.59 5.15
C VAL A 322 -4.92 18.98 4.58
N GLN A 323 -3.89 19.56 3.99
CA GLN A 323 -3.94 20.86 3.33
C GLN A 323 -3.33 20.77 1.94
N VAL A 324 -3.70 21.71 1.07
CA VAL A 324 -3.00 21.98 -0.20
C VAL A 324 -2.17 23.25 -0.04
N THR A 325 -0.87 23.16 -0.34
CA THR A 325 0.06 24.27 -0.12
C THR A 325 0.79 24.67 -1.39
N ASP A 326 1.18 25.95 -1.47
CA ASP A 326 2.08 26.46 -2.49
C ASP A 326 3.55 26.04 -2.23
N GLU A 327 4.46 26.45 -3.10
CA GLU A 327 5.90 26.18 -2.97
C GLU A 327 6.53 26.78 -1.70
N SER A 328 5.96 27.85 -1.18
CA SER A 328 6.39 28.49 0.06
C SER A 328 5.88 27.76 1.30
N GLY A 329 4.93 26.83 1.14
CA GLY A 329 4.29 26.07 2.23
C GLY A 329 3.11 26.78 2.86
N ASN A 330 2.54 27.79 2.18
CA ASN A 330 1.31 28.46 2.60
C ASN A 330 0.10 27.69 2.05
N ALA A 331 -0.97 27.58 2.83
CA ALA A 331 -2.21 27.01 2.36
C ALA A 331 -2.80 27.82 1.20
N VAL A 332 -3.25 27.14 0.16
CA VAL A 332 -3.89 27.78 -1.00
C VAL A 332 -5.40 27.81 -0.86
N GLU A 333 -6.06 28.68 -1.62
CA GLU A 333 -7.52 28.73 -1.68
C GLU A 333 -8.12 27.44 -2.28
N THR A 334 -9.34 27.11 -1.87
CA THR A 334 -10.12 25.99 -2.41
C THR A 334 -10.19 26.03 -3.95
N GLY A 335 -9.93 24.90 -4.57
CA GLY A 335 -9.86 24.74 -6.03
C GLY A 335 -8.50 25.08 -6.65
N LYS A 336 -7.58 25.67 -5.90
CA LYS A 336 -6.20 25.92 -6.36
C LYS A 336 -5.37 24.65 -6.20
N ARG A 337 -4.44 24.46 -7.13
CA ARG A 337 -3.49 23.34 -7.16
C ARG A 337 -2.28 23.62 -6.28
N GLY A 338 -1.76 22.59 -5.64
CA GLY A 338 -0.55 22.65 -4.83
C GLY A 338 -0.14 21.27 -4.32
N GLU A 339 0.87 21.23 -3.46
CA GLU A 339 1.31 20.00 -2.81
C GLU A 339 0.36 19.66 -1.67
N LEU A 340 -0.10 18.40 -1.60
CA LEU A 340 -0.81 17.90 -0.43
C LEU A 340 0.19 17.72 0.72
N VAL A 341 -0.16 18.27 1.87
CA VAL A 341 0.62 18.10 3.10
C VAL A 341 -0.30 17.58 4.21
N ALA A 342 0.25 16.79 5.13
CA ALA A 342 -0.56 16.11 6.14
C ALA A 342 0.06 16.23 7.54
N ARG A 343 -0.81 16.29 8.56
CA ARG A 343 -0.45 16.25 9.97
C ARG A 343 -1.44 15.38 10.73
N GLY A 344 -0.93 14.52 11.61
CA GLY A 344 -1.75 13.65 12.44
C GLY A 344 -0.92 12.63 13.20
N SER A 345 -1.53 11.96 14.17
CA SER A 345 -0.86 10.95 14.99
C SER A 345 -0.48 9.67 14.22
N ASN A 346 -0.98 9.50 13.00
CA ASN A 346 -0.64 8.41 12.08
C ASN A 346 0.64 8.69 11.28
N VAL A 347 1.12 9.93 11.22
CA VAL A 347 2.31 10.32 10.47
C VAL A 347 3.57 9.81 11.14
N MET A 348 4.50 9.28 10.35
CA MET A 348 5.77 8.68 10.81
C MET A 348 6.59 9.62 11.72
N GLY A 349 7.45 9.01 12.56
CA GLY A 349 8.44 9.77 13.32
C GLY A 349 9.64 10.25 12.49
N GLY A 350 9.85 9.70 11.30
CA GLY A 350 10.96 10.00 10.40
C GLY A 350 11.46 8.77 9.65
N TYR A 351 12.58 8.93 8.95
CA TYR A 351 13.27 7.84 8.26
C TYR A 351 14.42 7.29 9.13
N TRP A 352 14.53 5.98 9.19
CA TRP A 352 15.58 5.29 9.93
C TRP A 352 16.98 5.70 9.46
N ASN A 353 17.87 6.05 10.39
CA ASN A 353 19.25 6.51 10.12
C ASN A 353 19.36 7.64 9.07
N ASN A 354 18.32 8.46 8.87
CA ASN A 354 18.31 9.46 7.80
C ASN A 354 17.67 10.79 8.25
N GLU A 355 18.37 11.52 9.11
CA GLU A 355 17.91 12.81 9.65
C GLU A 355 17.72 13.86 8.55
N ARG A 356 18.58 13.87 7.52
CA ARG A 356 18.50 14.82 6.42
C ARG A 356 17.21 14.67 5.62
N GLU A 357 16.87 13.46 5.23
CA GLU A 357 15.62 13.18 4.50
C GLU A 357 14.40 13.37 5.40
N THR A 358 14.53 13.06 6.70
CA THR A 358 13.48 13.34 7.69
C THR A 358 13.19 14.83 7.76
N ALA A 359 14.21 15.68 7.92
CA ALA A 359 14.04 17.12 7.96
C ALA A 359 13.45 17.67 6.66
N ALA A 360 13.86 17.15 5.49
CA ALA A 360 13.34 17.55 4.19
C ALA A 360 11.88 17.11 3.95
N ALA A 361 11.44 16.04 4.61
CA ALA A 361 10.07 15.53 4.48
C ALA A 361 9.02 16.36 5.26
N PHE A 362 9.45 17.26 6.15
CA PHE A 362 8.54 18.07 6.96
C PHE A 362 8.74 19.57 6.69
N ARG A 363 7.63 20.30 6.69
CA ARG A 363 7.62 21.78 6.64
C ARG A 363 6.48 22.29 7.53
N ASN A 364 6.78 23.26 8.40
CA ASN A 364 5.80 23.87 9.31
C ASN A 364 5.00 22.85 10.14
N GLY A 365 5.60 21.70 10.50
CA GLY A 365 4.93 20.62 11.24
C GLY A 365 4.04 19.72 10.39
N PHE A 366 3.97 19.93 9.08
CA PHE A 366 3.29 19.03 8.13
C PHE A 366 4.28 18.14 7.40
N PHE A 367 3.90 16.89 7.20
CA PHE A 367 4.57 15.97 6.31
C PHE A 367 4.22 16.32 4.86
N ARG A 368 5.22 16.39 4.00
CA ARG A 368 5.10 16.66 2.56
C ARG A 368 4.88 15.35 1.82
N THR A 369 3.72 15.19 1.18
CA THR A 369 3.41 13.94 0.49
C THR A 369 4.16 13.78 -0.83
N GLY A 370 4.58 14.89 -1.44
CA GLY A 370 5.09 14.93 -2.81
C GLY A 370 4.00 14.67 -3.87
N ASP A 371 2.73 14.62 -3.48
CA ASP A 371 1.59 14.47 -4.38
C ASP A 371 0.95 15.85 -4.62
N ILE A 372 0.69 16.18 -5.88
CA ILE A 372 0.06 17.44 -6.31
C ILE A 372 -1.43 17.19 -6.49
N GLY A 373 -2.23 18.12 -5.99
CA GLY A 373 -3.68 18.01 -6.07
C GLY A 373 -4.39 19.31 -5.73
N TYR A 374 -5.68 19.22 -5.49
CA TYR A 374 -6.51 20.32 -5.02
C TYR A 374 -7.62 19.81 -4.11
N GLN A 375 -8.25 20.72 -3.38
CA GLN A 375 -9.45 20.47 -2.59
C GLN A 375 -10.64 21.20 -3.22
N ASP A 376 -11.79 20.52 -3.35
CA ASP A 376 -13.02 21.16 -3.82
C ASP A 376 -13.78 21.87 -2.68
N ARG A 377 -14.93 22.49 -3.03
CA ARG A 377 -15.76 23.25 -2.08
C ARG A 377 -16.46 22.35 -1.04
N ASP A 378 -16.61 21.07 -1.32
CA ASP A 378 -17.24 20.09 -0.45
C ASP A 378 -16.22 19.38 0.45
N GLY A 379 -14.94 19.76 0.34
CA GLY A 379 -13.83 19.27 1.15
C GLY A 379 -13.19 17.98 0.63
N PHE A 380 -13.52 17.53 -0.58
CA PHE A 380 -12.90 16.37 -1.22
C PHE A 380 -11.56 16.75 -1.85
N PHE A 381 -10.58 15.87 -1.70
CA PHE A 381 -9.26 16.02 -2.30
C PHE A 381 -9.16 15.23 -3.60
N TYR A 382 -8.47 15.80 -4.57
CA TYR A 382 -8.22 15.20 -5.88
C TYR A 382 -6.72 15.19 -6.15
N LEU A 383 -6.18 14.01 -6.42
CA LEU A 383 -4.79 13.84 -6.79
C LEU A 383 -4.64 14.01 -8.30
N LEU A 384 -3.71 14.85 -8.71
CA LEU A 384 -3.40 15.09 -10.12
C LEU A 384 -2.20 14.28 -10.57
N ASP A 385 -1.10 14.33 -9.80
CA ASP A 385 0.13 13.59 -10.10
C ASP A 385 1.09 13.59 -8.89
N ARG A 386 2.17 12.84 -9.02
CA ARG A 386 3.37 13.02 -8.22
C ARG A 386 4.18 14.20 -8.74
N GLN A 387 4.69 15.07 -7.87
CA GLN A 387 5.55 16.19 -8.26
C GLN A 387 6.71 15.74 -9.18
N LYS A 388 7.29 14.58 -8.90
CA LYS A 388 8.38 14.00 -9.68
C LYS A 388 7.98 13.37 -11.02
N ASP A 389 6.69 13.04 -11.21
CA ASP A 389 6.17 12.39 -12.42
C ASP A 389 5.45 13.39 -13.33
N MET A 390 5.16 14.59 -12.85
CA MET A 390 4.63 15.70 -13.63
C MET A 390 5.55 16.01 -14.83
N ILE A 391 4.97 16.21 -15.98
CA ILE A 391 5.69 16.48 -17.24
C ILE A 391 5.65 17.98 -17.53
N VAL A 392 6.80 18.60 -17.75
CA VAL A 392 6.87 20.01 -18.09
C VAL A 392 7.18 20.15 -19.58
N THR A 393 6.15 20.43 -20.37
CA THR A 393 6.26 20.54 -21.84
C THR A 393 6.00 21.97 -22.31
N GLY A 394 7.03 22.65 -22.85
CA GLY A 394 6.90 24.02 -23.34
C GLY A 394 6.48 25.04 -22.26
N GLY A 395 6.81 24.78 -21.00
CA GLY A 395 6.42 25.62 -19.86
C GLY A 395 5.04 25.26 -19.26
N GLU A 396 4.31 24.32 -19.86
CA GLU A 396 3.02 23.85 -19.36
C GLU A 396 3.17 22.58 -18.55
N ASN A 397 2.46 22.49 -17.42
CA ASN A 397 2.42 21.30 -16.57
C ASN A 397 1.40 20.30 -17.08
N VAL A 398 1.83 19.09 -17.42
CA VAL A 398 0.98 17.96 -17.79
C VAL A 398 1.04 16.92 -16.68
N TYR A 399 -0.12 16.58 -16.15
CA TYR A 399 -0.25 15.56 -15.14
C TYR A 399 -0.44 14.21 -15.81
N SER A 400 0.50 13.28 -15.56
CA SER A 400 0.52 11.98 -16.22
C SER A 400 -0.75 11.18 -15.95
N GLY A 401 -1.32 11.28 -14.74
CA GLY A 401 -2.56 10.62 -14.35
C GLY A 401 -3.79 11.06 -15.17
N GLU A 402 -3.86 12.35 -15.56
CA GLU A 402 -4.95 12.86 -16.42
C GLU A 402 -4.91 12.20 -17.81
N VAL A 403 -3.71 12.09 -18.37
CA VAL A 403 -3.51 11.48 -19.69
C VAL A 403 -3.75 9.97 -19.63
N GLU A 404 -3.26 9.31 -18.57
CA GLU A 404 -3.49 7.87 -18.32
C GLU A 404 -4.99 7.55 -18.23
N ALA A 405 -5.76 8.37 -17.53
CA ALA A 405 -7.20 8.17 -17.39
C ALA A 405 -7.92 8.19 -18.75
N VAL A 406 -7.56 9.14 -19.63
CA VAL A 406 -8.13 9.22 -20.97
C VAL A 406 -7.74 8.01 -21.81
N ILE A 407 -6.47 7.62 -21.82
CA ILE A 407 -5.99 6.46 -22.59
C ILE A 407 -6.62 5.16 -22.07
N PHE A 408 -6.75 5.00 -20.76
CA PHE A 408 -7.32 3.79 -20.13
C PHE A 408 -8.81 3.60 -20.48
N ASN A 409 -9.55 4.68 -20.76
CA ASN A 409 -10.95 4.62 -21.19
C ASN A 409 -11.11 4.05 -22.62
N HIS A 410 -10.05 3.91 -23.39
CA HIS A 410 -10.13 3.28 -24.71
C HIS A 410 -10.38 1.76 -24.57
N PRO A 411 -11.40 1.18 -25.25
CA PRO A 411 -11.82 -0.22 -25.06
C PRO A 411 -10.71 -1.27 -25.25
N ALA A 412 -9.75 -1.00 -26.12
CA ALA A 412 -8.64 -1.91 -26.43
C ALA A 412 -7.50 -1.86 -25.39
N VAL A 413 -7.46 -0.88 -24.49
CA VAL A 413 -6.35 -0.69 -23.55
C VAL A 413 -6.55 -1.54 -22.30
N ARG A 414 -5.48 -2.25 -21.90
CA ARG A 414 -5.40 -3.04 -20.66
C ARG A 414 -4.61 -2.32 -19.58
N GLU A 415 -3.43 -1.78 -19.94
CA GLU A 415 -2.55 -1.03 -19.04
C GLU A 415 -1.97 0.18 -19.77
N VAL A 416 -1.65 1.22 -19.03
CA VAL A 416 -0.99 2.41 -19.56
C VAL A 416 -0.10 3.05 -18.50
N ALA A 417 1.03 3.58 -18.94
CA ALA A 417 1.89 4.47 -18.16
C ALA A 417 2.26 5.69 -19.01
N VAL A 418 2.07 6.88 -18.45
CA VAL A 418 2.43 8.16 -19.10
C VAL A 418 3.57 8.81 -18.32
N PHE A 419 4.57 9.31 -19.03
CA PHE A 419 5.75 9.94 -18.46
C PHE A 419 6.39 10.94 -19.44
N GLY A 420 7.22 11.84 -18.92
CA GLY A 420 7.98 12.79 -19.73
C GLY A 420 9.25 12.16 -20.29
N ILE A 421 9.53 12.42 -21.56
CA ILE A 421 10.82 12.11 -22.20
C ILE A 421 11.48 13.39 -22.73
N PRO A 422 12.82 13.47 -22.80
CA PRO A 422 13.52 14.67 -23.21
C PRO A 422 13.17 15.08 -24.64
N ASP A 423 13.01 16.38 -24.85
CA ASP A 423 12.79 16.97 -26.17
C ASP A 423 13.59 18.30 -26.29
N PRO A 424 14.36 18.50 -27.38
CA PRO A 424 15.20 19.70 -27.53
C PRO A 424 14.41 21.02 -27.63
N GLN A 425 13.17 20.97 -28.10
CA GLN A 425 12.33 22.15 -28.32
C GLN A 425 11.43 22.45 -27.12
N TRP A 426 10.89 21.41 -26.49
CA TRP A 426 9.83 21.53 -25.47
C TRP A 426 10.33 21.24 -24.05
N GLY A 427 11.61 20.88 -23.88
CA GLY A 427 12.17 20.37 -22.63
C GLY A 427 11.76 18.93 -22.39
N GLU A 428 10.48 18.70 -22.21
CA GLU A 428 9.87 17.35 -22.17
C GLU A 428 8.70 17.26 -23.15
N ILE A 429 8.45 16.06 -23.67
CA ILE A 429 7.20 15.70 -24.37
C ILE A 429 6.50 14.56 -23.64
N VAL A 430 5.18 14.50 -23.80
CA VAL A 430 4.35 13.44 -23.24
C VAL A 430 4.57 12.15 -24.01
N ALA A 431 4.98 11.10 -23.30
CA ALA A 431 5.12 9.74 -23.81
C ALA A 431 4.16 8.79 -23.12
N ALA A 432 3.61 7.83 -23.85
CA ALA A 432 2.73 6.80 -23.34
C ALA A 432 3.25 5.40 -23.70
N CYS A 433 3.35 4.50 -22.72
CA CYS A 433 3.57 3.07 -22.93
C CYS A 433 2.25 2.34 -22.62
N VAL A 434 1.73 1.61 -23.62
CA VAL A 434 0.37 1.05 -23.60
C VAL A 434 0.42 -0.46 -23.81
N VAL A 435 -0.31 -1.22 -22.98
CA VAL A 435 -0.54 -2.66 -23.18
C VAL A 435 -1.99 -2.86 -23.63
N LEU A 436 -2.16 -3.57 -24.72
CA LEU A 436 -3.50 -3.88 -25.26
C LEU A 436 -4.11 -5.12 -24.58
N LYS A 437 -5.42 -5.19 -24.59
CA LYS A 437 -6.15 -6.42 -24.26
C LYS A 437 -5.87 -7.50 -25.29
N THR A 438 -5.87 -8.76 -24.88
CA THR A 438 -5.63 -9.92 -25.75
C THR A 438 -6.58 -9.91 -26.96
N GLY A 439 -6.00 -10.04 -28.16
CA GLY A 439 -6.73 -10.06 -29.42
C GLY A 439 -7.20 -8.67 -29.94
N MET A 440 -6.93 -7.60 -29.21
CA MET A 440 -7.26 -6.24 -29.66
C MET A 440 -6.11 -5.63 -30.46
N GLN A 441 -6.45 -4.77 -31.40
CA GLN A 441 -5.50 -3.97 -32.18
C GLN A 441 -5.83 -2.48 -32.02
N LEU A 442 -4.83 -1.66 -31.95
CA LEU A 442 -4.94 -0.21 -31.87
C LEU A 442 -3.72 0.43 -32.53
N THR A 443 -3.94 1.37 -33.43
CA THR A 443 -2.85 2.15 -34.03
C THR A 443 -2.55 3.39 -33.21
N VAL A 444 -1.32 3.91 -33.32
CA VAL A 444 -0.91 5.17 -32.70
C VAL A 444 -1.86 6.29 -33.07
N ASP A 445 -2.18 6.43 -34.37
CA ASP A 445 -3.08 7.48 -34.84
C ASP A 445 -4.50 7.39 -34.27
N ALA A 446 -5.02 6.17 -34.07
CA ALA A 446 -6.32 5.97 -33.46
C ALA A 446 -6.32 6.38 -31.99
N LEU A 447 -5.26 6.01 -31.24
CA LEU A 447 -5.08 6.41 -29.85
C LEU A 447 -4.94 7.94 -29.72
N ILE A 448 -4.14 8.57 -30.57
CA ILE A 448 -3.96 10.03 -30.59
C ILE A 448 -5.29 10.74 -30.89
N ARG A 449 -6.08 10.24 -31.85
CA ARG A 449 -7.42 10.79 -32.13
C ARG A 449 -8.34 10.66 -30.89
N HIS A 450 -8.29 9.52 -30.19
CA HIS A 450 -9.04 9.33 -28.96
C HIS A 450 -8.64 10.36 -27.88
N CYS A 451 -7.33 10.56 -27.67
CA CYS A 451 -6.83 11.53 -26.71
C CYS A 451 -7.27 12.98 -27.04
N ARG A 452 -7.24 13.35 -28.32
CA ARG A 452 -7.63 14.71 -28.79
C ARG A 452 -9.10 15.05 -28.55
N GLN A 453 -9.96 14.07 -28.31
CA GLN A 453 -11.37 14.32 -28.00
C GLN A 453 -11.57 14.91 -26.60
N SER A 454 -10.63 14.67 -25.69
CA SER A 454 -10.77 15.01 -24.27
C SER A 454 -9.60 15.80 -23.69
N LEU A 455 -8.45 15.86 -24.39
CA LEU A 455 -7.25 16.52 -23.89
C LEU A 455 -6.89 17.73 -24.75
N ALA A 456 -6.37 18.78 -24.08
CA ALA A 456 -5.70 19.89 -24.75
C ALA A 456 -4.49 19.38 -25.56
N ASN A 457 -4.15 20.05 -26.66
CA ASN A 457 -3.19 19.54 -27.64
C ASN A 457 -1.78 19.31 -27.06
N TYR A 458 -1.35 20.10 -26.08
CA TYR A 458 -0.04 19.96 -25.42
C TYR A 458 0.02 18.75 -24.46
N LYS A 459 -1.14 18.22 -24.03
CA LYS A 459 -1.26 17.03 -23.18
C LYS A 459 -1.29 15.72 -23.96
N VAL A 460 -1.60 15.81 -25.27
CA VAL A 460 -1.70 14.61 -26.12
C VAL A 460 -0.32 13.99 -26.28
N PRO A 461 -0.16 12.65 -26.07
CA PRO A 461 1.12 11.98 -26.22
C PRO A 461 1.72 12.23 -27.63
N ARG A 462 2.99 12.63 -27.66
CA ARG A 462 3.77 12.77 -28.91
C ARG A 462 4.58 11.52 -29.23
N HIS A 463 4.78 10.68 -28.23
CA HIS A 463 5.42 9.38 -28.37
C HIS A 463 4.52 8.31 -27.76
N VAL A 464 4.20 7.26 -28.53
CA VAL A 464 3.39 6.13 -28.08
C VAL A 464 4.10 4.84 -28.42
N GLU A 465 4.25 3.99 -27.44
CA GLU A 465 4.81 2.64 -27.58
C GLU A 465 3.80 1.61 -27.10
N PHE A 466 3.59 0.56 -27.91
CA PHE A 466 2.79 -0.60 -27.50
C PHE A 466 3.72 -1.69 -26.95
N SER A 467 3.49 -2.10 -25.70
CA SER A 467 4.24 -3.17 -25.07
C SER A 467 3.52 -4.51 -25.25
N GLU A 468 4.26 -5.54 -25.63
CA GLU A 468 3.77 -6.92 -25.73
C GLU A 468 3.72 -7.62 -24.35
N THR A 469 4.45 -7.08 -23.39
CA THR A 469 4.50 -7.60 -22.02
C THR A 469 3.85 -6.64 -21.03
N ASP A 470 3.50 -7.14 -19.86
CA ASP A 470 3.00 -6.32 -18.74
C ASP A 470 4.01 -5.22 -18.39
N LEU A 471 3.49 -4.06 -18.00
CA LEU A 471 4.34 -2.96 -17.53
C LEU A 471 5.05 -3.34 -16.22
N PRO A 472 6.28 -2.86 -15.98
CA PRO A 472 7.02 -3.16 -14.76
C PRO A 472 6.26 -2.63 -13.53
N LYS A 473 6.08 -3.49 -12.52
CA LYS A 473 5.31 -3.18 -11.32
C LYS A 473 6.13 -3.39 -10.04
N SER A 474 5.83 -2.58 -9.05
CA SER A 474 6.34 -2.78 -7.68
C SER A 474 5.73 -4.02 -7.02
N GLY A 475 6.26 -4.40 -5.85
CA GLY A 475 5.67 -5.48 -5.05
C GLY A 475 4.21 -5.26 -4.63
N SER A 476 3.77 -4.00 -4.57
CA SER A 476 2.36 -3.64 -4.33
C SER A 476 1.51 -3.58 -5.60
N GLY A 477 2.04 -3.92 -6.78
CA GLY A 477 1.31 -3.89 -8.05
C GLY A 477 1.26 -2.52 -8.74
N LYS A 478 1.96 -1.50 -8.23
CA LYS A 478 2.05 -0.15 -8.80
C LYS A 478 3.04 -0.13 -9.96
N ILE A 479 2.65 0.50 -11.10
CA ILE A 479 3.53 0.65 -12.26
C ILE A 479 4.75 1.50 -11.91
N LEU A 480 5.92 1.02 -12.26
CA LEU A 480 7.22 1.67 -12.03
C LEU A 480 7.60 2.54 -13.23
N LYS A 481 6.98 3.73 -13.36
CA LYS A 481 7.24 4.69 -14.45
C LYS A 481 8.74 5.03 -14.58
N ARG A 482 9.49 5.03 -13.47
CA ARG A 482 10.95 5.26 -13.49
C ARG A 482 11.67 4.31 -14.45
N LEU A 483 11.37 3.01 -14.39
CA LEU A 483 12.03 2.01 -15.25
C LEU A 483 11.69 2.20 -16.73
N LEU A 484 10.46 2.66 -17.04
CA LEU A 484 10.05 2.96 -18.42
C LEU A 484 10.75 4.22 -18.95
N ARG A 485 10.96 5.22 -18.09
CA ARG A 485 11.51 6.52 -18.42
C ARG A 485 13.05 6.51 -18.56
N GLU A 486 13.76 5.76 -17.70
CA GLU A 486 15.23 5.77 -17.60
C GLU A 486 15.93 5.59 -18.96
N ARG A 487 15.42 4.73 -19.83
CA ARG A 487 16.01 4.48 -21.15
C ARG A 487 16.02 5.71 -22.07
N TYR A 488 15.14 6.68 -21.87
CA TYR A 488 15.08 7.91 -22.66
C TYR A 488 15.93 9.03 -22.07
N TRP A 489 16.25 8.93 -20.77
CA TRP A 489 17.04 9.93 -20.05
C TRP A 489 18.52 9.55 -19.92
N ALA A 490 18.96 8.47 -20.54
CA ALA A 490 20.37 8.07 -20.54
C ALA A 490 21.23 9.16 -21.20
N GLY A 491 22.00 9.90 -20.40
CA GLY A 491 22.86 11.02 -20.83
C GLY A 491 22.23 12.41 -20.80
N ALA A 492 20.97 12.55 -20.37
CA ALA A 492 20.32 13.86 -20.21
C ALA A 492 20.01 14.14 -18.71
N GLN A 493 20.19 15.40 -18.29
CA GLN A 493 19.74 15.83 -16.94
C GLN A 493 18.32 16.37 -17.03
N ARG A 494 17.43 15.87 -16.17
CA ARG A 494 16.08 16.41 -16.01
C ARG A 494 16.15 17.66 -15.12
N SER A 495 15.82 18.81 -15.66
CA SER A 495 15.53 19.99 -14.86
C SER A 495 14.06 19.94 -14.47
N VAL A 496 13.78 19.64 -13.20
CA VAL A 496 12.45 19.88 -12.61
C VAL A 496 12.37 21.41 -12.43
N GLY A 497 11.71 22.10 -13.36
CA GLY A 497 11.46 23.52 -13.25
C GLY A 497 10.49 23.83 -12.09
N PRO A 498 10.51 25.08 -11.58
CA PRO A 498 9.53 25.53 -10.58
C PRO A 498 8.12 25.44 -11.14
N VAL A 499 7.17 25.07 -10.29
CA VAL A 499 5.73 25.11 -10.59
C VAL A 499 5.36 26.59 -10.73
N THR A 500 5.24 27.09 -11.95
CA THR A 500 4.68 28.44 -12.17
C THR A 500 3.17 28.39 -11.93
N ALA A 501 2.69 29.39 -11.19
CA ALA A 501 1.33 29.57 -10.67
C ALA A 501 0.23 29.57 -11.74
#